data_f34b7873c5d7173f274612273fd85071
#
_entry.id   f34b7873c5d7173f274612273fd85071
#
_cell.length_a   1.000
_cell.length_b   1.000
_cell.length_c   1.000
_cell.angle_alpha   90.00
_cell.angle_beta   90.00
_cell.angle_gamma   90.00
#
_symmetry.space_group_name_H-M   'P 1'
#
loop_
_entity.id
_entity.type
_entity.pdbx_description
1 polymer ?
#
loop_
_entity_poly.entity_id
_entity_poly.type
_entity_poly.pdbx_seq_one_letter_code
_entity_poly.pdbx_strand_id
1 'polypeptide(L)'
;MTDIKKTIKFHGLEVANVIVRYFQREVNKPDVIKIQEFDATKDPQICETVNIQVVSEFVTITFYKNESDNIIIRRELIPTFIVEHIWVSDLQQ
;
A
#
# COMPACT_ATOMS: atom_id res chain seq x y z
N MET A 1 -6.47 -17.47 -20.21
CA MET A 1 -6.88 -16.65 -19.05
C MET A 1 -5.91 -15.49 -18.90
N THR A 2 -6.44 -14.30 -18.91
CA THR A 2 -5.61 -13.09 -18.80
C THR A 2 -5.48 -12.71 -17.34
N ASP A 3 -4.25 -12.68 -16.85
CA ASP A 3 -3.99 -12.15 -15.53
C ASP A 3 -4.14 -10.63 -15.56
N ILE A 4 -5.01 -10.12 -14.72
CA ILE A 4 -5.16 -8.68 -14.56
C ILE A 4 -3.94 -8.19 -13.80
N LYS A 5 -3.08 -7.47 -14.51
CA LYS A 5 -1.86 -6.94 -13.92
C LYS A 5 -2.16 -5.64 -13.20
N LYS A 6 -1.98 -5.67 -11.89
CA LYS A 6 -2.15 -4.48 -11.06
C LYS A 6 -0.98 -3.51 -11.32
N THR A 7 -1.30 -2.25 -11.53
CA THR A 7 -0.28 -1.20 -11.61
C THR A 7 -0.01 -0.68 -10.20
N ILE A 8 1.26 -0.62 -9.83
CA ILE A 8 1.69 -0.14 -8.52
C ILE A 8 2.38 1.20 -8.69
N LYS A 9 1.95 2.18 -7.91
CA LYS A 9 2.51 3.54 -7.96
C LYS A 9 2.96 3.99 -6.58
N PHE A 10 4.04 4.75 -6.55
CA PHE A 10 4.50 5.43 -5.36
C PHE A 10 4.57 6.93 -5.66
N HIS A 11 3.76 7.71 -4.93
CA HIS A 11 3.60 9.15 -5.20
C HIS A 11 3.25 9.43 -6.66
N GLY A 12 2.37 8.59 -7.23
CA GLY A 12 1.90 8.73 -8.59
C GLY A 12 2.84 8.23 -9.68
N LEU A 13 4.04 7.77 -9.34
CA LEU A 13 5.00 7.21 -10.29
C LEU A 13 4.94 5.70 -10.28
N GLU A 14 4.88 5.09 -11.45
CA GLU A 14 4.81 3.63 -11.57
C GLU A 14 6.12 3.00 -11.09
N VAL A 15 5.99 2.00 -10.23
CA VAL A 15 7.11 1.25 -9.66
C VAL A 15 6.83 -0.25 -9.73
N ALA A 16 7.85 -1.06 -9.48
CA ALA A 16 7.67 -2.52 -9.50
C ALA A 16 6.93 -3.02 -8.26
N ASN A 17 7.26 -2.46 -7.09
CA ASN A 17 6.62 -2.85 -5.85
C ASN A 17 6.85 -1.81 -4.76
N VAL A 18 5.94 -1.81 -3.78
CA VAL A 18 6.07 -1.04 -2.55
C VAL A 18 5.73 -1.96 -1.40
N ILE A 19 6.61 -2.02 -0.41
CA ILE A 19 6.39 -2.77 0.82
C ILE A 19 6.45 -1.79 1.98
N VAL A 20 5.41 -1.79 2.82
CA VAL A 20 5.35 -0.95 4.01
C VAL A 20 5.33 -1.86 5.23
N ARG A 21 6.34 -1.76 6.07
CA ARG A 21 6.39 -2.49 7.33
C ARG A 21 6.04 -1.55 8.47
N TYR A 22 5.09 -1.98 9.31
CA TYR A 22 4.62 -1.16 10.41
C TYR A 22 4.27 -2.01 11.63
N PHE A 23 4.20 -1.34 12.78
CA PHE A 23 3.87 -1.98 14.05
C PHE A 23 2.40 -1.78 14.35
N GLN A 24 1.75 -2.84 14.81
CA GLN A 24 0.34 -2.79 15.19
C GLN A 24 0.16 -3.45 16.55
N ARG A 25 -0.57 -2.78 17.44
CA ARG A 25 -0.95 -3.35 18.73
C ARG A 25 -2.16 -4.24 18.55
N GLU A 26 -2.18 -5.39 19.24
CA GLU A 26 -3.38 -6.22 19.27
C GLU A 26 -4.46 -5.56 20.13
N VAL A 27 -5.70 -5.60 19.63
CA VAL A 27 -6.85 -4.99 20.32
C VAL A 27 -7.07 -5.60 21.70
N ASN A 28 -6.92 -6.92 21.82
CA ASN A 28 -7.16 -7.64 23.08
C ASN A 28 -5.91 -7.82 23.93
N LYS A 29 -4.76 -7.42 23.41
CA LYS A 29 -3.46 -7.56 24.09
C LYS A 29 -2.61 -6.33 23.80
N PRO A 30 -2.90 -5.20 24.45
CA PRO A 30 -2.22 -3.95 24.11
C PRO A 30 -0.70 -3.96 24.36
N ASP A 31 -0.20 -4.91 25.16
CA ASP A 31 1.22 -5.08 25.40
C ASP A 31 1.93 -5.86 24.29
N VAL A 32 1.16 -6.46 23.36
CA VAL A 32 1.71 -7.25 22.27
C VAL A 32 1.75 -6.40 21.02
N ILE A 33 2.95 -6.19 20.48
CA ILE A 33 3.16 -5.46 19.25
C ILE A 33 3.46 -6.46 18.15
N LYS A 34 2.67 -6.42 17.09
CA LYS A 34 2.88 -7.25 15.90
C LYS A 34 3.51 -6.42 14.80
N ILE A 35 4.39 -7.05 14.04
CA ILE A 35 4.94 -6.46 12.83
C ILE A 35 4.04 -6.89 11.67
N GLN A 36 3.53 -5.90 10.95
CA GLN A 36 2.68 -6.11 9.79
C GLN A 36 3.39 -5.59 8.54
N GLU A 37 3.14 -6.25 7.41
CA GLU A 37 3.66 -5.79 6.14
C GLU A 37 2.54 -5.67 5.13
N PHE A 38 2.47 -4.52 4.49
CA PHE A 38 1.69 -4.35 3.26
C PHE A 38 2.67 -4.52 2.09
N ASP A 39 2.43 -5.53 1.26
CA ASP A 39 3.22 -5.77 0.05
C ASP A 39 2.27 -5.63 -1.13
N ALA A 40 2.48 -4.60 -1.94
CA ALA A 40 1.54 -4.26 -3.01
C ALA A 40 1.35 -5.39 -4.02
N THR A 41 2.41 -6.15 -4.32
CA THR A 41 2.31 -7.27 -5.27
C THR A 41 1.56 -8.47 -4.70
N LYS A 42 1.53 -8.60 -3.37
CA LYS A 42 0.92 -9.76 -2.70
C LYS A 42 -0.45 -9.44 -2.13
N ASP A 43 -0.85 -8.18 -2.12
CA ASP A 43 -2.15 -7.79 -1.61
C ASP A 43 -3.26 -8.39 -2.48
N PRO A 44 -4.26 -9.05 -1.87
CA PRO A 44 -5.28 -9.74 -2.64
C PRO A 44 -6.36 -8.83 -3.23
N GLN A 45 -6.34 -7.54 -2.92
CA GLN A 45 -7.34 -6.62 -3.43
C GLN A 45 -7.29 -6.56 -4.96
N ILE A 46 -8.41 -6.90 -5.59
CA ILE A 46 -8.54 -6.79 -7.05
C ILE A 46 -8.80 -5.33 -7.39
N CYS A 47 -7.85 -4.71 -8.09
CA CYS A 47 -7.94 -3.31 -8.49
C CYS A 47 -7.05 -3.08 -9.71
N GLU A 48 -7.34 -2.00 -10.44
CA GLU A 48 -6.51 -1.61 -11.58
C GLU A 48 -5.18 -1.03 -11.12
N THR A 49 -5.23 -0.13 -10.16
CA THR A 49 -4.05 0.58 -9.67
C THR A 49 -4.10 0.69 -8.16
N VAL A 50 -2.94 0.52 -7.53
CA VAL A 50 -2.75 0.87 -6.13
C VAL A 50 -1.68 1.95 -6.05
N ASN A 51 -1.99 3.06 -5.41
CA ASN A 51 -1.05 4.16 -5.23
C ASN A 51 -0.73 4.32 -3.75
N ILE A 52 0.55 4.33 -3.44
CA ILE A 52 1.04 4.52 -2.08
C ILE A 52 1.75 5.87 -2.04
N GLN A 53 1.41 6.69 -1.07
CA GLN A 53 2.10 7.96 -0.88
C GLN A 53 2.11 8.35 0.58
N VAL A 54 3.10 9.12 0.96
CA VAL A 54 3.20 9.65 2.31
C VAL A 54 2.66 11.08 2.26
N VAL A 55 1.54 11.30 2.92
CA VAL A 55 0.88 12.60 2.95
C VAL A 55 0.71 12.99 4.40
N SER A 56 1.34 14.11 4.79
CA SER A 56 1.31 14.58 6.17
C SER A 56 1.81 13.48 7.12
N GLU A 57 0.97 13.04 8.06
CA GLU A 57 1.35 12.06 9.07
C GLU A 57 0.90 10.63 8.73
N PHE A 58 0.49 10.40 7.47
CA PHE A 58 -0.04 9.11 7.06
C PHE A 58 0.62 8.58 5.81
N VAL A 59 0.88 7.26 5.81
CA VAL A 59 1.10 6.52 4.58
C VAL A 59 -0.30 6.17 4.05
N THR A 60 -0.63 6.70 2.89
CA THR A 60 -1.95 6.53 2.29
C THR A 60 -1.86 5.51 1.17
N ILE A 61 -2.67 4.47 1.25
CA ILE A 61 -2.73 3.42 0.23
C ILE A 61 -4.12 3.51 -0.40
N THR A 62 -4.17 3.90 -1.67
CA THR A 62 -5.42 4.07 -2.40
C THR A 62 -5.56 2.99 -3.45
N PHE A 63 -6.65 2.24 -3.39
CA PHE A 63 -6.96 1.18 -4.34
C PHE A 63 -7.97 1.70 -5.34
N TYR A 64 -7.58 1.81 -6.60
CA TYR A 64 -8.43 2.33 -7.68
C TYR A 64 -9.02 1.18 -8.48
N LYS A 65 -10.35 1.19 -8.64
CA LYS A 65 -11.01 0.35 -9.62
C LYS A 65 -10.72 0.86 -11.03
N ASN A 66 -10.72 2.18 -11.18
CA ASN A 66 -10.38 2.87 -12.41
C ASN A 66 -9.74 4.20 -12.06
N GLU A 67 -8.44 4.31 -12.32
CA GLU A 67 -7.69 5.51 -11.95
C GLU A 67 -8.05 6.72 -12.82
N SER A 68 -8.23 6.52 -14.13
CA SER A 68 -8.54 7.63 -15.02
C SER A 68 -9.89 8.26 -14.70
N ASP A 69 -10.87 7.47 -14.25
CA ASP A 69 -12.18 7.98 -13.83
C ASP A 69 -12.22 8.29 -12.33
N ASN A 70 -11.10 8.14 -11.64
CA ASN A 70 -10.97 8.38 -10.20
C ASN A 70 -11.97 7.57 -9.36
N ILE A 71 -12.20 6.32 -9.77
CA ILE A 71 -13.08 5.42 -9.02
C ILE A 71 -12.24 4.65 -8.01
N ILE A 72 -12.47 4.92 -6.73
CA ILE A 72 -11.71 4.37 -5.62
C ILE A 72 -12.51 3.26 -4.96
N ILE A 73 -11.90 2.09 -4.77
CA ILE A 73 -12.49 0.97 -4.05
C ILE A 73 -12.42 1.23 -2.55
N ARG A 74 -11.20 1.56 -2.07
CA ARG A 74 -10.97 1.88 -0.66
C ARG A 74 -9.65 2.60 -0.51
N ARG A 75 -9.47 3.17 0.66
CA ARG A 75 -8.24 3.85 1.04
C ARG A 75 -7.85 3.40 2.45
N GLU A 76 -6.59 3.05 2.63
CA GLU A 76 -6.05 2.71 3.94
C GLU A 76 -5.06 3.79 4.37
N LEU A 77 -5.12 4.13 5.65
CA LEU A 77 -4.23 5.12 6.24
C LEU A 77 -3.42 4.47 7.34
N ILE A 78 -2.10 4.53 7.20
CA ILE A 78 -1.19 4.02 8.23
C ILE A 78 -0.43 5.21 8.81
N PRO A 79 -0.58 5.50 10.12
CA PRO A 79 0.16 6.61 10.73
C PRO A 79 1.67 6.42 10.56
N THR A 80 2.36 7.48 10.17
CA THR A 80 3.81 7.37 9.93
C THR A 80 4.59 7.02 11.18
N PHE A 81 4.09 7.38 12.37
CA PHE A 81 4.81 7.09 13.62
C PHE A 81 4.86 5.60 13.97
N ILE A 82 4.03 4.75 13.32
CA ILE A 82 4.10 3.30 13.50
C ILE A 82 4.79 2.60 12.32
N VAL A 83 5.18 3.34 11.29
CA VAL A 83 5.87 2.78 10.13
C VAL A 83 7.34 2.60 10.46
N GLU A 84 7.83 1.37 10.31
CA GLU A 84 9.24 1.08 10.53
C GLU A 84 10.05 1.37 9.26
N HIS A 85 9.54 0.93 8.11
CA HIS A 85 10.28 1.04 6.87
C HIS A 85 9.37 0.96 5.65
N ILE A 86 9.77 1.62 4.58
CA ILE A 86 9.10 1.54 3.28
C ILE A 86 10.17 1.16 2.26
N TRP A 87 9.93 0.06 1.54
CA TRP A 87 10.78 -0.34 0.41
C TRP A 87 10.06 -0.04 -0.89
N VAL A 88 10.74 0.62 -1.79
CA VAL A 88 10.23 0.90 -3.14
C VAL A 88 11.18 0.25 -4.13
N SER A 89 10.65 -0.64 -4.95
CA SER A 89 11.41 -1.29 -6.01
C SER A 89 11.05 -0.65 -7.34
N ASP A 90 12.03 -0.07 -8.01
CA ASP A 90 11.80 0.59 -9.28
C ASP A 90 11.60 -0.43 -10.40
N LEU A 91 10.92 0.02 -11.46
CA LEU A 91 10.77 -0.80 -12.66
C LEU A 91 12.15 -1.03 -13.28
N GLN A 92 12.39 -2.27 -13.68
CA GLN A 92 13.61 -2.59 -14.42
C GLN A 92 13.44 -2.20 -15.88
N GLN A 93 14.45 -1.53 -16.39
CA GLN A 93 14.47 -1.13 -17.77
C GLN A 93 15.27 -2.12 -18.62
#